data_aadb5e88b59d7597b06993a4109c784e
#
_entry.id   aadb5e88b59d7597b06993a4109c784e
#
_cell.length_a   1.000
_cell.length_b   1.000
_cell.length_c   1.000
_cell.angle_alpha   90.00
_cell.angle_beta   90.00
_cell.angle_gamma   90.00
#
_symmetry.space_group_name_H-M   'P 1'
#
loop_
_entity.id
_entity.type
_entity.pdbx_description
1 polymer ?
#
loop_
_entity_poly.entity_id
_entity_poly.type
_entity_poly.pdbx_seq_one_letter_code
_entity_poly.pdbx_strand_id
1 'polypeptide(L)'
;MKRLSIVLFFALAGGLAWGWFKMNQPVEPMEMAEPLRIEQGVVIGGIDHDNPDIHVYNGLPYATARRWTAPDTAPQWGAIPRDARKFGAECLQPRAGLGGFVNGIVEGVGLPWWKRFMAEKYLAAQPSPPESETCLFLNVRSGNMRGDTPVPVMVWIHGGSHQAGSGSTSIYQSNGLVEKGVVLVTINYRLGPLGYLAHPALTEADGTSGNYGLMDQMAALQWVRHNIASFGGDPENITVFGESAGAQSVTELMASPLAVGLFDKVILESGSSSYNAIHLRKSPLSTVRSAEDVGTEFLSTLAPPAATADTLRAIPAAAIISRAEARSDLTGYFLPNVDGKVLPEMIGKAIRDGEVPRLPMLAGYNADEAHGAVKADDRIAGRS
;
A
#
# COMPACT_ATOMS: atom_id res chain seq x y z
N MET A 1 -35.77 8.01 40.21
CA MET A 1 -34.52 8.33 39.55
C MET A 1 -33.41 7.34 39.85
N LYS A 2 -33.05 6.98 41.09
CA LYS A 2 -31.94 6.05 41.41
C LYS A 2 -32.08 4.64 40.79
N ARG A 3 -33.28 4.06 40.65
CA ARG A 3 -33.49 2.73 40.07
C ARG A 3 -33.28 2.70 38.55
N LEU A 4 -33.62 3.78 37.85
CA LEU A 4 -33.40 3.89 36.40
C LEU A 4 -31.92 4.01 36.06
N SER A 5 -31.15 4.74 36.89
CA SER A 5 -29.69 4.88 36.74
C SER A 5 -28.94 3.55 36.93
N ILE A 6 -29.40 2.69 37.82
CA ILE A 6 -28.80 1.38 38.08
C ILE A 6 -29.05 0.43 36.90
N VAL A 7 -30.26 0.41 36.33
CA VAL A 7 -30.58 -0.42 35.18
C VAL A 7 -29.77 0.01 33.93
N LEU A 8 -29.65 1.31 33.70
CA LEU A 8 -28.80 1.86 32.63
C LEU A 8 -27.33 1.51 32.82
N PHE A 9 -26.81 1.54 34.02
CA PHE A 9 -25.41 1.17 34.33
C PHE A 9 -25.16 -0.32 34.06
N PHE A 10 -26.06 -1.23 34.44
CA PHE A 10 -25.93 -2.66 34.17
C PHE A 10 -26.12 -2.98 32.68
N ALA A 11 -26.98 -2.27 31.95
CA ALA A 11 -27.14 -2.42 30.50
C ALA A 11 -25.88 -1.96 29.74
N LEU A 12 -25.28 -0.83 30.16
CA LEU A 12 -24.02 -0.33 29.60
C LEU A 12 -22.83 -1.25 29.93
N ALA A 13 -22.73 -1.72 31.18
CA ALA A 13 -21.69 -2.65 31.61
C ALA A 13 -21.82 -4.02 30.89
N GLY A 14 -23.05 -4.52 30.74
CA GLY A 14 -23.34 -5.74 29.99
C GLY A 14 -23.01 -5.61 28.49
N GLY A 15 -23.33 -4.47 27.87
CA GLY A 15 -22.97 -4.16 26.51
C GLY A 15 -21.45 -4.06 26.29
N LEU A 16 -20.74 -3.42 27.22
CA LEU A 16 -19.28 -3.33 27.18
C LEU A 16 -18.61 -4.69 27.39
N ALA A 17 -19.11 -5.49 28.36
CA ALA A 17 -18.61 -6.84 28.60
C ALA A 17 -18.87 -7.78 27.40
N TRP A 18 -20.04 -7.69 26.78
CA TRP A 18 -20.36 -8.45 25.58
C TRP A 18 -19.53 -8.02 24.38
N GLY A 19 -19.33 -6.71 24.18
CA GLY A 19 -18.42 -6.17 23.17
C GLY A 19 -16.99 -6.64 23.38
N TRP A 20 -16.47 -6.60 24.64
CA TRP A 20 -15.16 -7.10 24.98
C TRP A 20 -15.04 -8.62 24.75
N PHE A 21 -16.06 -9.39 25.13
CA PHE A 21 -16.13 -10.83 24.89
C PHE A 21 -16.10 -11.16 23.40
N LYS A 22 -16.89 -10.46 22.56
CA LYS A 22 -16.84 -10.63 21.11
C LYS A 22 -15.48 -10.27 20.49
N MET A 23 -14.83 -9.20 20.97
CA MET A 23 -13.51 -8.81 20.49
C MET A 23 -12.39 -9.78 20.86
N ASN A 24 -12.57 -10.58 21.92
CA ASN A 24 -11.58 -11.56 22.38
C ASN A 24 -11.93 -13.00 22.01
N GLN A 25 -12.92 -13.24 21.18
CA GLN A 25 -13.16 -14.59 20.64
C GLN A 25 -12.00 -14.96 19.71
N PRO A 26 -11.45 -16.17 19.84
CA PRO A 26 -10.50 -16.66 18.85
C PRO A 26 -11.17 -16.62 17.47
N VAL A 27 -10.52 -16.01 16.51
CA VAL A 27 -10.99 -16.00 15.11
C VAL A 27 -10.96 -17.47 14.65
N GLU A 28 -12.12 -18.00 14.32
CA GLU A 28 -12.19 -19.36 13.77
C GLU A 28 -11.40 -19.41 12.46
N PRO A 29 -10.62 -20.49 12.23
CA PRO A 29 -9.90 -20.62 10.97
C PRO A 29 -10.91 -20.70 9.82
N MET A 30 -10.64 -19.98 8.74
CA MET A 30 -11.45 -20.07 7.52
C MET A 30 -11.54 -21.50 7.03
N GLU A 31 -12.74 -21.92 6.60
CA GLU A 31 -12.93 -23.18 5.90
C GLU A 31 -12.06 -23.20 4.63
N MET A 32 -11.49 -24.36 4.31
CA MET A 32 -10.63 -24.50 3.13
C MET A 32 -11.46 -24.54 1.86
N ALA A 33 -11.07 -23.72 0.88
CA ALA A 33 -11.56 -23.82 -0.47
C ALA A 33 -10.90 -24.99 -1.22
N GLU A 34 -11.47 -25.40 -2.35
CA GLU A 34 -10.86 -26.37 -3.26
C GLU A 34 -9.50 -25.85 -3.77
N PRO A 35 -8.51 -26.76 -3.98
CA PRO A 35 -7.23 -26.39 -4.54
C PRO A 35 -7.38 -25.72 -5.91
N LEU A 36 -6.74 -24.56 -6.08
CA LEU A 36 -6.73 -23.80 -7.32
C LEU A 36 -5.33 -23.80 -7.92
N ARG A 37 -5.24 -24.05 -9.23
CA ARG A 37 -3.97 -23.97 -9.96
C ARG A 37 -3.80 -22.57 -10.54
N ILE A 38 -2.65 -21.98 -10.25
CA ILE A 38 -2.16 -20.72 -10.85
C ILE A 38 -0.80 -20.98 -11.53
N GLU A 39 -0.24 -19.96 -12.17
CA GLU A 39 1.03 -20.09 -12.89
C GLU A 39 2.17 -20.60 -12.00
N GLN A 40 2.25 -20.16 -10.74
CA GLN A 40 3.32 -20.50 -9.81
C GLN A 40 3.17 -21.85 -9.13
N GLY A 41 1.99 -22.48 -9.17
CA GLY A 41 1.71 -23.75 -8.54
C GLY A 41 0.26 -23.88 -8.07
N VAL A 42 0.03 -24.72 -7.05
CA VAL A 42 -1.30 -24.93 -6.47
C VAL A 42 -1.47 -24.10 -5.20
N VAL A 43 -2.62 -23.47 -5.02
CA VAL A 43 -2.99 -22.69 -3.83
C VAL A 43 -4.29 -23.24 -3.22
N ILE A 44 -4.41 -23.16 -1.89
CA ILE A 44 -5.62 -23.45 -1.15
C ILE A 44 -6.03 -22.17 -0.42
N GLY A 45 -7.13 -21.55 -0.85
CA GLY A 45 -7.74 -20.40 -0.22
C GLY A 45 -8.67 -20.76 0.93
N GLY A 46 -9.39 -19.78 1.44
CA GLY A 46 -10.47 -19.92 2.41
C GLY A 46 -11.82 -19.54 1.81
N ILE A 47 -12.86 -20.00 2.50
CA ILE A 47 -14.24 -19.53 2.28
C ILE A 47 -14.49 -18.39 3.26
N ASP A 48 -15.08 -17.29 2.80
CA ASP A 48 -15.40 -16.15 3.65
C ASP A 48 -16.48 -16.51 4.68
N HIS A 49 -16.30 -16.07 5.92
CA HIS A 49 -17.21 -16.43 7.01
C HIS A 49 -18.61 -15.82 6.87
N ASP A 50 -18.69 -14.63 6.29
CA ASP A 50 -19.96 -13.87 6.18
C ASP A 50 -20.69 -14.22 4.89
N ASN A 51 -19.97 -14.66 3.85
CA ASN A 51 -20.55 -15.02 2.56
C ASN A 51 -19.84 -16.24 1.95
N PRO A 52 -20.43 -17.45 2.03
CA PRO A 52 -19.82 -18.70 1.57
C PRO A 52 -19.59 -18.78 0.04
N ASP A 53 -20.17 -17.88 -0.73
CA ASP A 53 -19.90 -17.80 -2.17
C ASP A 53 -18.59 -17.06 -2.48
N ILE A 54 -18.00 -16.38 -1.48
CA ILE A 54 -16.77 -15.63 -1.65
C ILE A 54 -15.56 -16.45 -1.20
N HIS A 55 -14.65 -16.64 -2.12
CA HIS A 55 -13.37 -17.27 -1.90
C HIS A 55 -12.29 -16.22 -1.63
N VAL A 56 -11.42 -16.50 -0.65
CA VAL A 56 -10.37 -15.58 -0.17
C VAL A 56 -9.01 -16.25 -0.31
N TYR A 57 -8.10 -15.58 -0.97
CA TYR A 57 -6.72 -16.02 -1.13
C TYR A 57 -5.78 -14.92 -0.63
N ASN A 58 -5.18 -15.13 0.53
CA ASN A 58 -4.32 -14.16 1.19
C ASN A 58 -2.84 -14.56 1.05
N GLY A 59 -1.95 -13.56 1.01
CA GLY A 59 -0.51 -13.79 1.07
C GLY A 59 0.07 -14.53 -0.15
N LEU A 60 -0.47 -14.26 -1.35
CA LEU A 60 0.08 -14.78 -2.60
C LEU A 60 1.33 -13.98 -2.97
N PRO A 61 2.53 -14.60 -3.07
CA PRO A 61 3.71 -13.88 -3.50
C PRO A 61 3.63 -13.58 -5.00
N TYR A 62 3.66 -12.32 -5.35
CA TYR A 62 3.64 -11.89 -6.74
C TYR A 62 5.04 -11.61 -7.30
N ALA A 63 6.02 -11.40 -6.42
CA ALA A 63 7.42 -11.16 -6.75
C ALA A 63 8.32 -11.48 -5.55
N THR A 64 9.64 -11.49 -5.80
CA THR A 64 10.67 -11.40 -4.77
C THR A 64 11.57 -10.20 -5.07
N ALA A 65 12.23 -9.64 -4.08
CA ALA A 65 13.21 -8.59 -4.32
C ALA A 65 14.32 -8.64 -3.28
N ARG A 66 15.55 -8.34 -3.70
CA ARG A 66 16.61 -7.94 -2.78
C ARG A 66 16.43 -6.45 -2.47
N ARG A 67 16.96 -6.02 -1.35
CA ARG A 67 16.93 -4.60 -0.98
C ARG A 67 17.50 -3.73 -2.10
N TRP A 68 16.76 -2.68 -2.47
CA TRP A 68 17.14 -1.72 -3.49
C TRP A 68 17.54 -2.35 -4.83
N THR A 69 16.77 -3.35 -5.26
CA THR A 69 16.77 -3.87 -6.64
C THR A 69 15.36 -3.86 -7.20
N ALA A 70 15.22 -3.91 -8.52
CA ALA A 70 13.95 -4.22 -9.15
C ALA A 70 13.41 -5.56 -8.63
N PRO A 71 12.07 -5.75 -8.59
CA PRO A 71 11.50 -7.04 -8.22
C PRO A 71 11.80 -8.10 -9.29
N ASP A 72 12.06 -9.32 -8.84
CA ASP A 72 12.16 -10.51 -9.66
C ASP A 72 10.78 -11.17 -9.80
N THR A 73 10.64 -12.09 -10.76
CA THR A 73 9.41 -12.84 -10.97
C THR A 73 8.96 -13.61 -9.72
N ALA A 74 7.66 -13.88 -9.63
CA ALA A 74 7.08 -14.67 -8.54
C ALA A 74 7.76 -16.05 -8.41
N PRO A 75 8.05 -16.50 -7.18
CA PRO A 75 8.68 -17.80 -6.97
C PRO A 75 7.71 -18.92 -7.34
N GLN A 76 8.24 -19.96 -7.96
CA GLN A 76 7.51 -21.21 -8.24
C GLN A 76 7.55 -22.12 -7.02
N TRP A 77 6.42 -22.74 -6.65
CA TRP A 77 6.38 -23.74 -5.56
C TRP A 77 5.88 -25.13 -6.01
N GLY A 78 5.54 -25.28 -7.28
CA GLY A 78 5.23 -26.56 -7.89
C GLY A 78 3.96 -27.24 -7.35
N ALA A 79 4.07 -28.56 -7.08
CA ALA A 79 2.90 -29.39 -6.77
C ALA A 79 2.46 -29.38 -5.30
N ILE A 80 3.29 -28.89 -4.38
CA ILE A 80 2.91 -28.80 -2.96
C ILE A 80 1.98 -27.59 -2.80
N PRO A 81 0.71 -27.79 -2.41
CA PRO A 81 -0.23 -26.69 -2.28
C PRO A 81 0.24 -25.68 -1.23
N ARG A 82 0.19 -24.39 -1.60
CA ARG A 82 0.42 -23.28 -0.69
C ARG A 82 -0.87 -22.92 0.05
N ASP A 83 -0.82 -22.89 1.38
CA ASP A 83 -1.93 -22.36 2.19
C ASP A 83 -2.01 -20.83 2.03
N ALA A 84 -3.06 -20.35 1.38
CA ALA A 84 -3.33 -18.95 1.11
C ALA A 84 -4.50 -18.41 1.96
N ARG A 85 -4.74 -18.96 3.15
CA ARG A 85 -5.77 -18.46 4.09
C ARG A 85 -5.23 -17.37 5.02
N LYS A 86 -3.93 -17.19 5.08
CA LYS A 86 -3.26 -16.22 5.96
C LYS A 86 -2.57 -15.15 5.14
N PHE A 87 -2.63 -13.92 5.63
CA PHE A 87 -1.89 -12.82 5.03
C PHE A 87 -0.38 -13.11 5.04
N GLY A 88 0.30 -12.64 3.99
CA GLY A 88 1.76 -12.54 3.96
C GLY A 88 2.25 -11.42 4.87
N ALA A 89 3.56 -11.33 5.06
CA ALA A 89 4.17 -10.26 5.83
C ALA A 89 3.86 -8.89 5.21
N GLU A 90 3.72 -7.87 6.06
CA GLU A 90 3.69 -6.47 5.66
C GLU A 90 5.10 -5.97 5.36
N CYS A 91 5.22 -4.93 4.53
CA CYS A 91 6.52 -4.33 4.25
C CYS A 91 7.01 -3.56 5.47
N LEU A 92 8.31 -3.68 5.76
CA LEU A 92 8.96 -2.94 6.84
C LEU A 92 8.72 -1.44 6.67
N GLN A 93 8.27 -0.79 7.75
CA GLN A 93 7.89 0.61 7.77
C GLN A 93 8.19 1.24 9.14
N PRO A 94 8.39 2.58 9.25
CA PRO A 94 8.54 3.24 10.53
C PRO A 94 7.27 3.07 11.39
N ARG A 95 7.44 2.68 12.65
CA ARG A 95 6.31 2.41 13.57
C ARG A 95 5.38 3.61 13.81
N ALA A 96 5.92 4.82 13.69
CA ALA A 96 5.14 6.05 13.79
C ALA A 96 4.26 6.32 12.54
N GLY A 97 4.50 5.61 11.41
CA GLY A 97 3.89 5.92 10.13
C GLY A 97 2.37 5.86 10.15
N LEU A 98 1.79 4.67 10.27
CA LEU A 98 0.33 4.52 10.23
C LEU A 98 -0.34 5.05 11.50
N GLY A 99 0.21 4.76 12.68
CA GLY A 99 -0.33 5.23 13.95
C GLY A 99 -0.27 6.77 14.07
N GLY A 100 0.82 7.40 13.64
CA GLY A 100 0.95 8.86 13.60
C GLY A 100 -0.01 9.51 12.60
N PHE A 101 -0.18 8.92 11.43
CA PHE A 101 -1.13 9.37 10.41
C PHE A 101 -2.59 9.27 10.88
N VAL A 102 -2.98 8.11 11.44
CA VAL A 102 -4.33 7.92 12.00
C VAL A 102 -4.58 8.85 13.18
N ASN A 103 -3.60 9.04 14.07
CA ASN A 103 -3.71 9.99 15.17
C ASN A 103 -3.87 11.43 14.66
N GLY A 104 -3.14 11.83 13.62
CA GLY A 104 -3.29 13.13 12.97
C GLY A 104 -4.69 13.34 12.39
N ILE A 105 -5.25 12.34 11.71
CA ILE A 105 -6.63 12.38 11.21
C ILE A 105 -7.63 12.48 12.38
N VAL A 106 -7.50 11.62 13.38
CA VAL A 106 -8.39 11.59 14.54
C VAL A 106 -8.33 12.92 15.34
N GLU A 107 -7.17 13.56 15.40
CA GLU A 107 -7.00 14.90 15.97
C GLU A 107 -7.66 15.98 15.11
N GLY A 108 -7.47 15.91 13.80
CA GLY A 108 -8.04 16.87 12.83
C GLY A 108 -9.56 16.85 12.78
N VAL A 109 -10.17 15.67 12.92
CA VAL A 109 -11.65 15.51 12.93
C VAL A 109 -12.31 16.02 14.23
N GLY A 110 -11.52 16.32 15.27
CA GLY A 110 -12.05 16.88 16.52
C GLY A 110 -12.97 15.93 17.28
N LEU A 111 -12.74 14.63 17.20
CA LEU A 111 -13.54 13.64 17.92
C LEU A 111 -13.44 13.84 19.44
N PRO A 112 -14.54 13.65 20.20
CA PRO A 112 -14.49 13.58 21.64
C PRO A 112 -13.45 12.56 22.12
N TRP A 113 -12.73 12.85 23.22
CA TRP A 113 -11.62 12.05 23.74
C TRP A 113 -11.95 10.54 23.85
N TRP A 114 -13.17 10.19 24.22
CA TRP A 114 -13.60 8.78 24.39
C TRP A 114 -13.76 8.06 23.05
N LYS A 115 -14.21 8.75 21.99
CA LYS A 115 -14.27 8.18 20.62
C LYS A 115 -12.87 7.98 20.07
N ARG A 116 -11.97 8.93 20.33
CA ARG A 116 -10.56 8.83 19.98
C ARG A 116 -9.91 7.63 20.66
N PHE A 117 -10.08 7.49 22.00
CA PHE A 117 -9.60 6.35 22.76
C PHE A 117 -10.14 5.01 22.21
N MET A 118 -11.43 4.94 21.88
CA MET A 118 -12.03 3.73 21.30
C MET A 118 -11.47 3.42 19.91
N ALA A 119 -11.27 4.41 19.04
CA ALA A 119 -10.67 4.22 17.72
C ALA A 119 -9.21 3.72 17.82
N GLU A 120 -8.41 4.33 18.70
CA GLU A 120 -7.02 3.91 18.98
C GLU A 120 -6.96 2.47 19.49
N LYS A 121 -7.84 2.09 20.41
CA LYS A 121 -7.94 0.73 20.94
C LYS A 121 -8.41 -0.28 19.88
N TYR A 122 -9.37 0.10 19.07
CA TYR A 122 -9.85 -0.74 17.98
C TYR A 122 -8.74 -1.00 16.95
N LEU A 123 -8.02 0.03 16.53
CA LEU A 123 -6.91 -0.10 15.58
C LEU A 123 -5.76 -0.92 16.16
N ALA A 124 -5.41 -0.69 17.44
CA ALA A 124 -4.36 -1.46 18.12
C ALA A 124 -4.73 -2.94 18.35
N ALA A 125 -6.02 -3.28 18.36
CA ALA A 125 -6.50 -4.65 18.54
C ALA A 125 -6.59 -5.43 17.22
N GLN A 126 -6.45 -4.76 16.05
CA GLN A 126 -6.47 -5.45 14.76
C GLN A 126 -5.20 -6.31 14.62
N PRO A 127 -5.32 -7.60 14.29
CA PRO A 127 -4.17 -8.44 14.04
C PRO A 127 -3.47 -7.95 12.76
N SER A 128 -2.23 -7.50 12.90
CA SER A 128 -1.37 -7.19 11.76
C SER A 128 -0.41 -8.36 11.51
N PRO A 129 -0.19 -8.73 10.26
CA PRO A 129 0.87 -9.66 9.90
C PRO A 129 2.25 -9.16 10.38
N PRO A 130 3.23 -10.06 10.55
CA PRO A 130 4.59 -9.65 10.86
C PRO A 130 5.18 -8.79 9.73
N GLU A 131 6.01 -7.83 10.07
CA GLU A 131 6.75 -7.05 9.09
C GLU A 131 8.00 -7.78 8.59
N SER A 132 8.30 -7.65 7.29
CA SER A 132 9.47 -8.27 6.66
C SER A 132 9.92 -7.49 5.42
N GLU A 133 11.17 -7.65 4.99
CA GLU A 133 11.59 -7.25 3.64
C GLU A 133 11.03 -8.20 2.55
N THR A 134 10.73 -9.45 2.92
CA THR A 134 9.98 -10.37 2.06
C THR A 134 8.49 -10.10 2.23
N CYS A 135 7.99 -9.07 1.55
CA CYS A 135 6.65 -8.52 1.74
C CYS A 135 5.83 -8.37 0.46
N LEU A 136 6.37 -8.77 -0.69
CA LEU A 136 5.71 -8.59 -1.99
C LEU A 136 4.59 -9.63 -2.18
N PHE A 137 3.53 -9.43 -1.42
CA PHE A 137 2.33 -10.25 -1.41
C PHE A 137 1.12 -9.46 -1.88
N LEU A 138 0.17 -10.17 -2.46
CA LEU A 138 -1.17 -9.67 -2.76
C LEU A 138 -2.22 -10.62 -2.19
N ASN A 139 -3.45 -10.11 -2.13
CA ASN A 139 -4.62 -10.86 -1.69
C ASN A 139 -5.69 -10.78 -2.76
N VAL A 140 -6.46 -11.85 -2.95
CA VAL A 140 -7.54 -11.93 -3.93
C VAL A 140 -8.84 -12.35 -3.23
N ARG A 141 -9.93 -11.63 -3.51
CA ARG A 141 -11.28 -12.00 -3.11
C ARG A 141 -12.15 -12.13 -4.35
N SER A 142 -12.84 -13.26 -4.50
CA SER A 142 -13.68 -13.54 -5.66
C SER A 142 -14.96 -14.26 -5.28
N GLY A 143 -16.08 -13.79 -5.79
CA GLY A 143 -17.39 -14.48 -5.80
C GLY A 143 -17.67 -15.24 -7.10
N ASN A 144 -16.71 -15.29 -8.05
CA ASN A 144 -16.91 -15.83 -9.40
C ASN A 144 -16.07 -17.08 -9.71
N MET A 145 -15.72 -17.88 -8.71
CA MET A 145 -14.84 -19.04 -8.90
C MET A 145 -15.38 -20.13 -9.84
N ARG A 146 -16.69 -20.16 -10.04
CA ARG A 146 -17.41 -21.14 -10.87
C ARG A 146 -18.18 -20.51 -12.03
N GLY A 147 -18.01 -19.21 -12.25
CA GLY A 147 -18.73 -18.47 -13.29
C GLY A 147 -18.15 -18.75 -14.69
N ASP A 148 -19.04 -19.00 -15.64
CA ASP A 148 -18.65 -19.20 -17.04
C ASP A 148 -18.20 -17.90 -17.73
N THR A 149 -18.55 -16.73 -17.17
CA THR A 149 -18.21 -15.41 -17.70
C THR A 149 -17.25 -14.70 -16.75
N PRO A 150 -16.04 -14.33 -17.21
CA PRO A 150 -15.12 -13.54 -16.41
C PRO A 150 -15.71 -12.19 -15.98
N VAL A 151 -15.40 -11.76 -14.76
CA VAL A 151 -15.90 -10.49 -14.19
C VAL A 151 -14.78 -9.45 -14.09
N PRO A 152 -15.11 -8.15 -14.07
CA PRO A 152 -14.12 -7.08 -13.92
C PRO A 152 -13.23 -7.29 -12.70
N VAL A 153 -11.98 -6.85 -12.80
CA VAL A 153 -10.98 -6.89 -11.72
C VAL A 153 -10.72 -5.49 -11.21
N MET A 154 -10.66 -5.33 -9.90
CA MET A 154 -10.26 -4.09 -9.26
C MET A 154 -9.03 -4.33 -8.39
N VAL A 155 -7.93 -3.59 -8.66
CA VAL A 155 -6.65 -3.71 -7.94
C VAL A 155 -6.44 -2.47 -7.08
N TRP A 156 -6.45 -2.68 -5.77
CA TRP A 156 -6.25 -1.63 -4.77
C TRP A 156 -4.78 -1.39 -4.47
N ILE A 157 -4.35 -0.13 -4.60
CA ILE A 157 -3.05 0.36 -4.14
C ILE A 157 -3.31 1.27 -2.92
N HIS A 158 -2.82 0.85 -1.75
CA HIS A 158 -3.05 1.58 -0.51
C HIS A 158 -2.29 2.91 -0.46
N GLY A 159 -2.84 3.88 0.29
CA GLY A 159 -2.17 5.13 0.62
C GLY A 159 -1.17 5.00 1.76
N GLY A 160 -0.91 6.12 2.45
CA GLY A 160 0.03 6.21 3.57
C GLY A 160 1.33 6.92 3.21
N SER A 161 1.27 7.91 2.31
CA SER A 161 2.41 8.78 1.93
C SER A 161 3.63 8.02 1.40
N HIS A 162 3.47 6.82 0.85
CA HIS A 162 4.53 5.88 0.46
C HIS A 162 5.45 5.47 1.62
N GLN A 163 5.08 5.80 2.86
CA GLN A 163 5.87 5.53 4.07
C GLN A 163 5.30 4.39 4.92
N ALA A 164 3.99 4.18 4.85
CA ALA A 164 3.27 3.21 5.66
C ALA A 164 2.08 2.63 4.91
N GLY A 165 1.51 1.55 5.43
CA GLY A 165 0.32 0.91 4.91
C GLY A 165 0.53 -0.56 4.54
N SER A 166 -0.57 -1.23 4.21
CA SER A 166 -0.57 -2.64 3.81
C SER A 166 -1.85 -2.98 3.06
N GLY A 167 -1.76 -3.82 2.05
CA GLY A 167 -2.92 -4.44 1.41
C GLY A 167 -3.68 -5.41 2.33
N SER A 168 -3.10 -5.77 3.47
CA SER A 168 -3.72 -6.64 4.48
C SER A 168 -4.57 -5.89 5.51
N THR A 169 -4.60 -4.55 5.46
CA THR A 169 -5.36 -3.72 6.41
C THR A 169 -6.85 -4.09 6.36
N SER A 170 -7.47 -4.29 7.52
CA SER A 170 -8.84 -4.82 7.66
C SER A 170 -9.91 -4.02 6.92
N ILE A 171 -9.74 -2.69 6.81
CA ILE A 171 -10.67 -1.81 6.10
C ILE A 171 -10.76 -2.15 4.59
N TYR A 172 -9.72 -2.74 4.01
CA TYR A 172 -9.68 -3.13 2.59
C TYR A 172 -10.20 -4.54 2.34
N GLN A 173 -10.56 -5.28 3.41
CA GLN A 173 -11.01 -6.68 3.34
C GLN A 173 -12.54 -6.82 3.27
N SER A 174 -13.24 -5.77 2.88
CA SER A 174 -14.70 -5.78 2.74
C SER A 174 -15.15 -6.58 1.51
N ASN A 175 -16.26 -7.31 1.63
CA ASN A 175 -16.93 -8.00 0.52
C ASN A 175 -17.74 -7.06 -0.38
N GLY A 176 -17.92 -5.79 0.00
CA GLY A 176 -18.87 -4.89 -0.66
C GLY A 176 -18.67 -4.70 -2.17
N LEU A 177 -17.42 -4.71 -2.67
CA LEU A 177 -17.12 -4.69 -4.09
C LEU A 177 -17.32 -6.06 -4.73
N VAL A 178 -16.89 -7.13 -4.05
CA VAL A 178 -17.00 -8.51 -4.56
C VAL A 178 -18.46 -8.90 -4.78
N GLU A 179 -19.37 -8.52 -3.87
CA GLU A 179 -20.82 -8.71 -3.97
C GLU A 179 -21.46 -7.92 -5.12
N LYS A 180 -20.74 -6.93 -5.68
CA LYS A 180 -21.14 -6.21 -6.90
C LYS A 180 -20.63 -6.86 -8.18
N GLY A 181 -20.02 -8.04 -8.10
CA GLY A 181 -19.57 -8.82 -9.24
C GLY A 181 -18.20 -8.40 -9.77
N VAL A 182 -17.25 -8.06 -8.90
CA VAL A 182 -15.86 -7.84 -9.27
C VAL A 182 -14.94 -8.77 -8.50
N VAL A 183 -13.78 -9.10 -9.06
CA VAL A 183 -12.66 -9.67 -8.31
C VAL A 183 -11.85 -8.53 -7.71
N LEU A 184 -11.69 -8.54 -6.38
CA LEU A 184 -10.91 -7.54 -5.66
C LEU A 184 -9.51 -8.08 -5.37
N VAL A 185 -8.50 -7.30 -5.73
CA VAL A 185 -7.10 -7.57 -5.39
C VAL A 185 -6.56 -6.42 -4.56
N THR A 186 -5.85 -6.72 -3.46
CA THR A 186 -5.11 -5.73 -2.66
C THR A 186 -3.64 -6.09 -2.64
N ILE A 187 -2.74 -5.13 -2.78
CA ILE A 187 -1.30 -5.39 -2.91
C ILE A 187 -0.49 -4.72 -1.81
N ASN A 188 0.62 -5.35 -1.41
CA ASN A 188 1.71 -4.71 -0.70
C ASN A 188 2.73 -4.19 -1.72
N TYR A 189 3.53 -3.19 -1.34
CA TYR A 189 4.70 -2.70 -2.08
C TYR A 189 5.70 -2.11 -1.09
N ARG A 190 6.98 -2.08 -1.43
CA ARG A 190 8.03 -1.54 -0.54
C ARG A 190 7.84 -0.05 -0.28
N LEU A 191 8.11 0.36 0.97
CA LEU A 191 7.74 1.65 1.54
C LEU A 191 8.97 2.43 2.03
N GLY A 192 8.79 3.74 2.17
CA GLY A 192 9.78 4.64 2.74
C GLY A 192 11.18 4.46 2.13
N PRO A 193 12.24 4.48 2.94
CA PRO A 193 13.60 4.32 2.44
C PRO A 193 13.86 2.96 1.81
N LEU A 194 13.11 1.91 2.15
CA LEU A 194 13.25 0.59 1.52
C LEU A 194 12.63 0.53 0.13
N GLY A 195 11.60 1.35 -0.13
CA GLY A 195 10.92 1.45 -1.41
C GLY A 195 11.40 2.59 -2.31
N TYR A 196 11.92 3.68 -1.73
CA TYR A 196 12.11 4.92 -2.49
C TYR A 196 13.44 5.64 -2.23
N LEU A 197 14.39 5.05 -1.52
CA LEU A 197 15.72 5.64 -1.37
C LEU A 197 16.53 5.50 -2.67
N ALA A 198 17.05 6.63 -3.16
CA ALA A 198 18.02 6.68 -4.25
C ALA A 198 19.43 6.95 -3.72
N HIS A 199 20.44 6.42 -4.39
CA HIS A 199 21.83 6.67 -4.04
C HIS A 199 22.72 6.48 -5.29
N PRO A 200 23.77 7.32 -5.50
CA PRO A 200 24.63 7.20 -6.67
C PRO A 200 25.18 5.81 -6.93
N ALA A 201 25.66 5.10 -5.88
CA ALA A 201 26.18 3.74 -6.01
C ALA A 201 25.11 2.71 -6.46
N LEU A 202 23.84 2.91 -6.04
CA LEU A 202 22.72 2.05 -6.51
C LEU A 202 22.38 2.36 -7.95
N THR A 203 22.34 3.65 -8.32
CA THR A 203 22.07 4.09 -9.69
C THR A 203 23.17 3.63 -10.65
N GLU A 204 24.42 3.64 -10.21
CA GLU A 204 25.56 3.13 -11.01
C GLU A 204 25.45 1.62 -11.25
N ALA A 205 25.04 0.87 -10.23
CA ALA A 205 24.90 -0.58 -10.32
C ALA A 205 23.74 -1.04 -11.20
N ASP A 206 22.57 -0.38 -11.09
CA ASP A 206 21.31 -0.89 -11.68
C ASP A 206 20.73 0.04 -12.77
N GLY A 207 21.39 1.17 -13.06
CA GLY A 207 20.98 2.16 -14.06
C GLY A 207 19.87 3.12 -13.59
N THR A 208 19.26 2.88 -12.43
CA THR A 208 18.30 3.75 -11.73
C THR A 208 18.22 3.39 -10.27
N SER A 209 17.64 4.26 -9.43
CA SER A 209 17.34 3.97 -8.02
C SER A 209 16.17 4.81 -7.51
N GLY A 210 15.54 4.37 -6.41
CA GLY A 210 14.51 5.13 -5.70
C GLY A 210 13.07 4.92 -6.17
N ASN A 211 12.81 4.07 -7.16
CA ASN A 211 11.45 3.77 -7.65
C ASN A 211 11.05 2.30 -7.42
N TYR A 212 11.64 1.65 -6.42
CA TYR A 212 11.44 0.21 -6.20
C TYR A 212 10.00 -0.13 -5.84
N GLY A 213 9.34 0.68 -4.99
CA GLY A 213 7.94 0.49 -4.65
C GLY A 213 6.99 0.64 -5.84
N LEU A 214 7.29 1.53 -6.79
CA LEU A 214 6.52 1.67 -8.02
C LEU A 214 6.74 0.47 -8.95
N MET A 215 7.98 -0.04 -9.04
CA MET A 215 8.27 -1.28 -9.77
C MET A 215 7.58 -2.51 -9.15
N ASP A 216 7.45 -2.56 -7.82
CA ASP A 216 6.71 -3.62 -7.13
C ASP A 216 5.23 -3.62 -7.53
N GLN A 217 4.61 -2.43 -7.62
CA GLN A 217 3.23 -2.28 -8.08
C GLN A 217 3.05 -2.75 -9.53
N MET A 218 4.02 -2.45 -10.41
CA MET A 218 4.02 -2.97 -11.80
C MET A 218 4.12 -4.49 -11.83
N ALA A 219 4.99 -5.08 -11.00
CA ALA A 219 5.12 -6.54 -10.90
C ALA A 219 3.83 -7.19 -10.38
N ALA A 220 3.15 -6.56 -9.42
CA ALA A 220 1.84 -7.03 -8.95
C ALA A 220 0.78 -7.00 -10.04
N LEU A 221 0.71 -5.93 -10.81
CA LEU A 221 -0.22 -5.80 -11.95
C LEU A 221 0.08 -6.82 -13.06
N GLN A 222 1.36 -7.06 -13.32
CA GLN A 222 1.76 -8.11 -14.26
C GLN A 222 1.32 -9.49 -13.78
N TRP A 223 1.50 -9.79 -12.49
CA TRP A 223 1.02 -11.03 -11.88
C TRP A 223 -0.51 -11.16 -12.01
N VAL A 224 -1.26 -10.08 -11.77
CA VAL A 224 -2.71 -10.05 -11.93
C VAL A 224 -3.11 -10.39 -13.37
N ARG A 225 -2.51 -9.76 -14.39
CA ARG A 225 -2.75 -10.07 -15.81
C ARG A 225 -2.61 -11.56 -16.13
N HIS A 226 -1.58 -12.21 -15.57
CA HIS A 226 -1.28 -13.61 -15.86
C HIS A 226 -2.16 -14.61 -15.10
N ASN A 227 -2.60 -14.26 -13.88
CA ASN A 227 -3.20 -15.23 -12.98
C ASN A 227 -4.69 -15.03 -12.72
N ILE A 228 -5.22 -13.82 -12.91
CA ILE A 228 -6.54 -13.47 -12.37
C ILE A 228 -7.69 -14.23 -13.00
N ALA A 229 -7.51 -14.77 -14.22
CA ALA A 229 -8.48 -15.63 -14.89
C ALA A 229 -8.74 -16.91 -14.07
N SER A 230 -7.74 -17.46 -13.37
CA SER A 230 -7.92 -18.59 -12.46
C SER A 230 -8.86 -18.29 -11.28
N PHE A 231 -9.03 -17.02 -10.94
CA PHE A 231 -9.92 -16.54 -9.89
C PHE A 231 -11.27 -16.01 -10.43
N GLY A 232 -11.57 -16.27 -11.70
CA GLY A 232 -12.82 -15.83 -12.36
C GLY A 232 -12.81 -14.37 -12.80
N GLY A 233 -11.69 -13.67 -12.71
CA GLY A 233 -11.52 -12.30 -13.18
C GLY A 233 -11.17 -12.23 -14.67
N ASP A 234 -11.53 -11.11 -15.31
CA ASP A 234 -11.21 -10.79 -16.70
C ASP A 234 -9.85 -10.06 -16.75
N PRO A 235 -8.78 -10.70 -17.29
CA PRO A 235 -7.49 -10.06 -17.41
C PRO A 235 -7.47 -8.88 -18.39
N GLU A 236 -8.46 -8.73 -19.26
CA GLU A 236 -8.59 -7.61 -20.19
C GLU A 236 -9.51 -6.49 -19.65
N ASN A 237 -9.90 -6.57 -18.37
CA ASN A 237 -10.78 -5.59 -17.72
C ASN A 237 -10.31 -5.26 -16.29
N ILE A 238 -9.08 -4.75 -16.18
CA ILE A 238 -8.43 -4.41 -14.92
C ILE A 238 -8.58 -2.92 -14.65
N THR A 239 -9.20 -2.57 -13.52
CA THR A 239 -9.24 -1.21 -12.98
C THR A 239 -8.26 -1.10 -11.82
N VAL A 240 -7.27 -0.21 -11.93
CA VAL A 240 -6.37 0.11 -10.80
C VAL A 240 -6.94 1.31 -10.07
N PHE A 241 -7.01 1.22 -8.74
CA PHE A 241 -7.54 2.30 -7.92
C PHE A 241 -6.76 2.45 -6.62
N GLY A 242 -6.78 3.65 -6.07
CA GLY A 242 -6.07 3.96 -4.84
C GLY A 242 -6.47 5.30 -4.25
N GLU A 243 -6.16 5.47 -2.97
CA GLU A 243 -6.41 6.70 -2.23
C GLU A 243 -5.08 7.35 -1.83
N SER A 244 -5.03 8.70 -1.78
CA SER A 244 -3.86 9.46 -1.34
C SER A 244 -2.60 9.07 -2.14
N ALA A 245 -1.54 8.58 -1.48
CA ALA A 245 -0.33 8.09 -2.14
C ALA A 245 -0.60 6.90 -3.09
N GLY A 246 -1.65 6.10 -2.85
CA GLY A 246 -2.10 5.08 -3.78
C GLY A 246 -2.62 5.68 -5.09
N ALA A 247 -3.42 6.75 -5.03
CA ALA A 247 -3.88 7.49 -6.21
C ALA A 247 -2.72 8.21 -6.92
N GLN A 248 -1.74 8.71 -6.16
CA GLN A 248 -0.49 9.24 -6.74
C GLN A 248 0.24 8.15 -7.53
N SER A 249 0.41 6.96 -6.94
CA SER A 249 1.01 5.81 -7.64
C SER A 249 0.26 5.46 -8.92
N VAL A 250 -1.08 5.46 -8.91
CA VAL A 250 -1.87 5.20 -10.13
C VAL A 250 -1.55 6.21 -11.22
N THR A 251 -1.42 7.52 -10.87
CA THR A 251 -1.04 8.55 -11.83
C THR A 251 0.39 8.33 -12.37
N GLU A 252 1.31 7.91 -11.51
CA GLU A 252 2.70 7.60 -11.88
C GLU A 252 2.80 6.36 -12.78
N LEU A 253 2.01 5.33 -12.50
CA LEU A 253 1.88 4.15 -13.36
C LEU A 253 1.35 4.52 -14.75
N MET A 254 0.39 5.43 -14.85
CA MET A 254 -0.10 5.93 -16.16
C MET A 254 1.01 6.61 -16.96
N ALA A 255 1.94 7.32 -16.31
CA ALA A 255 3.04 8.03 -16.95
C ALA A 255 4.28 7.15 -17.21
N SER A 256 4.31 5.94 -16.65
CA SER A 256 5.44 5.02 -16.83
C SER A 256 5.30 4.18 -18.10
N PRO A 257 6.29 4.22 -19.01
CA PRO A 257 6.28 3.35 -20.18
C PRO A 257 6.35 1.85 -19.83
N LEU A 258 6.83 1.53 -18.63
CA LEU A 258 6.94 0.15 -18.13
C LEU A 258 5.60 -0.43 -17.67
N ALA A 259 4.60 0.42 -17.44
CA ALA A 259 3.27 0.00 -17.02
C ALA A 259 2.23 -0.06 -18.15
N VAL A 260 2.65 0.25 -19.38
CA VAL A 260 1.77 0.21 -20.56
C VAL A 260 1.18 -1.19 -20.73
N GLY A 261 -0.16 -1.26 -20.82
CA GLY A 261 -0.89 -2.51 -21.01
C GLY A 261 -1.07 -3.36 -19.75
N LEU A 262 -0.68 -2.88 -18.55
CA LEU A 262 -0.89 -3.61 -17.29
C LEU A 262 -2.31 -3.40 -16.72
N PHE A 263 -3.03 -2.38 -17.14
CA PHE A 263 -4.40 -2.06 -16.69
C PHE A 263 -5.16 -1.28 -17.77
N ASP A 264 -6.48 -1.21 -17.62
CA ASP A 264 -7.39 -0.71 -18.64
C ASP A 264 -8.17 0.52 -18.19
N LYS A 265 -8.33 0.73 -16.88
CA LYS A 265 -9.10 1.82 -16.26
C LYS A 265 -8.45 2.24 -14.95
N VAL A 266 -8.75 3.46 -14.50
CA VAL A 266 -8.21 4.00 -13.25
C VAL A 266 -9.26 4.71 -12.42
N ILE A 267 -9.11 4.66 -11.07
CA ILE A 267 -9.85 5.49 -10.13
C ILE A 267 -8.83 6.17 -9.20
N LEU A 268 -8.92 7.50 -9.10
CA LEU A 268 -8.04 8.34 -8.29
C LEU A 268 -8.85 8.95 -7.14
N GLU A 269 -8.58 8.51 -5.92
CA GLU A 269 -9.28 8.98 -4.74
C GLU A 269 -8.34 9.89 -3.93
N SER A 270 -8.65 11.17 -3.86
CA SER A 270 -7.92 12.16 -3.02
C SER A 270 -6.41 12.17 -3.21
N GLY A 271 -5.94 12.04 -4.47
CA GLY A 271 -4.51 12.06 -4.78
C GLY A 271 -4.21 12.22 -6.26
N SER A 272 -3.15 12.96 -6.56
CA SER A 272 -2.55 13.05 -7.89
C SER A 272 -1.09 13.49 -7.78
N SER A 273 -0.24 13.05 -8.70
CA SER A 273 1.20 13.35 -8.73
C SER A 273 1.59 14.47 -9.69
N SER A 274 0.67 15.39 -10.03
CA SER A 274 0.96 16.43 -11.02
C SER A 274 2.18 17.32 -10.67
N TYR A 275 2.62 17.32 -9.42
CA TYR A 275 3.71 18.14 -8.88
C TYR A 275 4.88 17.34 -8.31
N ASN A 276 5.05 16.07 -8.62
CA ASN A 276 6.25 15.38 -8.16
C ASN A 276 7.50 16.02 -8.79
N ALA A 277 8.18 16.84 -7.98
CA ALA A 277 9.35 17.61 -8.40
C ALA A 277 10.67 16.94 -8.01
N ILE A 278 10.62 15.74 -7.40
CA ILE A 278 11.81 15.02 -6.98
C ILE A 278 12.42 14.37 -8.23
N HIS A 279 13.67 14.72 -8.51
CA HIS A 279 14.45 14.14 -9.59
C HIS A 279 15.59 13.30 -9.01
N LEU A 280 15.98 12.26 -9.72
CA LEU A 280 17.02 11.34 -9.29
C LEU A 280 18.33 12.09 -8.95
N ARG A 281 18.88 12.85 -9.90
CA ARG A 281 20.19 13.50 -9.77
C ARG A 281 20.14 15.01 -9.63
N LYS A 282 19.25 15.68 -10.32
CA LYS A 282 19.20 17.15 -10.33
C LYS A 282 17.76 17.62 -10.50
N SER A 283 17.23 18.26 -9.46
CA SER A 283 15.93 18.92 -9.55
C SER A 283 16.00 20.18 -10.46
N PRO A 284 15.00 20.42 -11.30
CA PRO A 284 14.85 21.67 -12.02
C PRO A 284 14.54 22.85 -11.09
N LEU A 285 14.06 22.57 -9.88
CA LEU A 285 13.76 23.55 -8.86
C LEU A 285 14.91 23.63 -7.85
N SER A 286 15.55 24.78 -7.72
CA SER A 286 16.69 24.99 -6.82
C SER A 286 16.36 24.78 -5.33
N THR A 287 15.08 24.84 -4.98
CA THR A 287 14.57 24.62 -3.60
C THR A 287 14.28 23.16 -3.28
N VAL A 288 14.30 22.26 -4.28
CA VAL A 288 14.04 20.84 -4.12
C VAL A 288 15.34 20.06 -4.30
N ARG A 289 15.70 19.28 -3.32
CA ARG A 289 16.89 18.42 -3.34
C ARG A 289 16.68 17.25 -4.28
N SER A 290 17.76 16.72 -4.84
CA SER A 290 17.71 15.48 -5.60
C SER A 290 17.51 14.26 -4.69
N ALA A 291 16.96 13.18 -5.22
CA ALA A 291 16.78 11.94 -4.48
C ALA A 291 18.12 11.32 -4.07
N GLU A 292 19.15 11.39 -4.92
CA GLU A 292 20.51 10.90 -4.63
C GLU A 292 21.20 11.72 -3.52
N ASP A 293 21.04 13.05 -3.49
CA ASP A 293 21.59 13.89 -2.42
C ASP A 293 20.99 13.55 -1.06
N VAL A 294 19.66 13.39 -1.03
CA VAL A 294 18.94 13.01 0.20
C VAL A 294 19.32 11.62 0.67
N GLY A 295 19.38 10.65 -0.23
CA GLY A 295 19.78 9.28 0.12
C GLY A 295 21.23 9.19 0.59
N THR A 296 22.14 9.96 -0.02
CA THR A 296 23.54 10.05 0.42
C THR A 296 23.62 10.62 1.84
N GLU A 297 22.93 11.70 2.15
CA GLU A 297 22.85 12.23 3.50
C GLU A 297 22.22 11.25 4.48
N PHE A 298 21.12 10.60 4.08
CA PHE A 298 20.45 9.63 4.92
C PHE A 298 21.37 8.47 5.31
N LEU A 299 22.16 7.95 4.37
CA LEU A 299 23.06 6.82 4.61
C LEU A 299 24.42 7.22 5.19
N SER A 300 24.74 8.50 5.29
CA SER A 300 26.07 9.00 5.70
C SER A 300 26.58 8.49 7.05
N THR A 301 25.69 8.09 7.95
CA THR A 301 26.04 7.52 9.27
C THR A 301 25.93 6.00 9.31
N LEU A 302 25.39 5.38 8.27
CA LEU A 302 25.16 3.93 8.18
C LEU A 302 26.18 3.23 7.26
N ALA A 303 26.84 3.99 6.38
CA ALA A 303 27.79 3.47 5.42
C ALA A 303 28.99 4.44 5.22
N PRO A 304 30.15 3.96 4.81
CA PRO A 304 31.28 4.82 4.45
C PRO A 304 30.97 5.64 3.18
N PRO A 305 31.65 6.80 2.97
CA PRO A 305 31.37 7.68 1.83
C PRO A 305 31.53 7.01 0.45
N ALA A 306 32.41 6.02 0.33
CA ALA A 306 32.66 5.28 -0.91
C ALA A 306 32.00 3.89 -0.91
N ALA A 307 30.83 3.76 -0.26
CA ALA A 307 30.11 2.49 -0.21
C ALA A 307 29.64 2.06 -1.61
N THR A 308 29.85 0.78 -1.91
CA THR A 308 29.28 0.14 -3.11
C THR A 308 27.81 -0.21 -2.89
N ALA A 309 27.08 -0.51 -3.96
CA ALA A 309 25.70 -0.99 -3.87
C ALA A 309 25.57 -2.20 -2.92
N ASP A 310 26.47 -3.16 -2.98
CA ASP A 310 26.46 -4.33 -2.11
C ASP A 310 26.71 -3.97 -0.64
N THR A 311 27.61 -3.01 -0.36
CA THR A 311 27.81 -2.48 1.00
C THR A 311 26.53 -1.84 1.53
N LEU A 312 25.85 -1.05 0.71
CA LEU A 312 24.58 -0.43 1.08
C LEU A 312 23.49 -1.47 1.34
N ARG A 313 23.37 -2.47 0.48
CA ARG A 313 22.41 -3.57 0.62
C ARG A 313 22.63 -4.43 1.86
N ALA A 314 23.87 -4.47 2.37
CA ALA A 314 24.23 -5.21 3.58
C ALA A 314 23.87 -4.49 4.89
N ILE A 315 23.47 -3.21 4.87
CA ILE A 315 23.06 -2.47 6.07
C ILE A 315 21.85 -3.17 6.71
N PRO A 316 21.84 -3.45 8.03
CA PRO A 316 20.67 -4.06 8.67
C PRO A 316 19.40 -3.24 8.47
N ALA A 317 18.29 -3.89 8.10
CA ALA A 317 17.01 -3.21 7.87
C ALA A 317 16.56 -2.40 9.09
N ALA A 318 16.73 -2.94 10.30
CA ALA A 318 16.42 -2.24 11.55
C ALA A 318 17.16 -0.90 11.69
N ALA A 319 18.42 -0.82 11.22
CA ALA A 319 19.19 0.43 11.27
C ALA A 319 18.63 1.46 10.28
N ILE A 320 18.15 1.03 9.11
CA ILE A 320 17.50 1.89 8.12
C ILE A 320 16.19 2.44 8.68
N ILE A 321 15.35 1.58 9.27
CA ILE A 321 14.07 2.00 9.88
C ILE A 321 14.30 2.96 11.05
N SER A 322 15.21 2.62 11.99
CA SER A 322 15.54 3.51 13.10
C SER A 322 16.10 4.86 12.62
N ARG A 323 16.85 4.87 11.52
CA ARG A 323 17.34 6.11 10.91
C ARG A 323 16.20 6.92 10.31
N ALA A 324 15.22 6.29 9.67
CA ALA A 324 14.04 6.95 9.13
C ALA A 324 13.21 7.61 10.25
N GLU A 325 13.03 6.92 11.37
CA GLU A 325 12.35 7.47 12.55
C GLU A 325 13.09 8.68 13.14
N ALA A 326 14.42 8.63 13.19
CA ALA A 326 15.26 9.71 13.70
C ALA A 326 15.40 10.91 12.74
N ARG A 327 15.19 10.73 11.45
CA ARG A 327 15.35 11.74 10.38
C ARG A 327 14.04 11.93 9.62
N SER A 328 12.97 12.24 10.35
CA SER A 328 11.65 12.53 9.76
C SER A 328 11.68 13.72 8.78
N ASP A 329 12.67 14.61 8.90
CA ASP A 329 12.94 15.71 7.96
C ASP A 329 13.34 15.22 6.55
N LEU A 330 13.90 14.02 6.43
CA LEU A 330 14.28 13.41 5.16
C LEU A 330 13.24 12.45 4.60
N THR A 331 12.35 11.90 5.45
CA THR A 331 11.38 10.87 5.01
C THR A 331 10.42 11.38 3.94
N GLY A 332 10.10 12.67 3.93
CA GLY A 332 9.28 13.30 2.89
C GLY A 332 9.90 13.30 1.49
N TYR A 333 11.15 12.89 1.33
CA TYR A 333 11.83 12.72 0.04
C TYR A 333 11.87 11.26 -0.45
N PHE A 334 11.50 10.27 0.37
CA PHE A 334 11.42 8.88 -0.07
C PHE A 334 10.08 8.64 -0.77
N LEU A 335 9.97 9.20 -1.96
CA LEU A 335 8.83 9.19 -2.86
C LEU A 335 9.30 8.80 -4.26
N PRO A 336 8.39 8.42 -5.17
CA PRO A 336 8.70 8.24 -6.57
C PRO A 336 9.44 9.44 -7.14
N ASN A 337 10.46 9.19 -7.94
CA ASN A 337 11.31 10.26 -8.51
C ASN A 337 11.43 10.15 -10.03
N VAL A 338 11.67 11.29 -10.68
CA VAL A 338 11.93 11.35 -12.11
C VAL A 338 13.36 10.88 -12.37
N ASP A 339 13.50 9.67 -12.89
CA ASP A 339 14.77 9.00 -13.10
C ASP A 339 15.15 8.81 -14.59
N GLY A 340 14.25 9.18 -15.49
CA GLY A 340 14.42 9.02 -16.94
C GLY A 340 14.15 7.61 -17.47
N LYS A 341 13.75 6.67 -16.61
CA LYS A 341 13.54 5.24 -16.96
C LYS A 341 12.18 4.71 -16.48
N VAL A 342 11.96 4.68 -15.17
CA VAL A 342 10.66 4.28 -14.57
C VAL A 342 9.67 5.42 -14.70
N LEU A 343 10.10 6.62 -14.37
CA LEU A 343 9.38 7.87 -14.62
C LEU A 343 10.27 8.76 -15.50
N PRO A 344 10.05 8.79 -16.82
CA PRO A 344 10.89 9.53 -17.77
C PRO A 344 10.91 11.04 -17.51
N GLU A 345 9.77 11.60 -17.10
CA GLU A 345 9.60 13.00 -16.83
C GLU A 345 8.52 13.29 -15.77
N MET A 346 8.36 14.55 -15.43
CA MET A 346 7.30 15.00 -14.51
C MET A 346 5.92 14.69 -15.10
N ILE A 347 5.08 14.05 -14.30
CA ILE A 347 3.75 13.57 -14.72
C ILE A 347 2.89 14.69 -15.30
N GLY A 348 2.89 15.87 -14.67
CA GLY A 348 2.16 17.03 -15.18
C GLY A 348 2.64 17.50 -16.57
N LYS A 349 3.91 17.23 -16.92
CA LYS A 349 4.42 17.47 -18.28
C LYS A 349 3.94 16.38 -19.22
N ALA A 350 4.10 15.10 -18.87
CA ALA A 350 3.64 13.97 -19.68
C ALA A 350 2.13 14.07 -20.02
N ILE A 351 1.30 14.51 -19.06
CA ILE A 351 -0.14 14.73 -19.30
C ILE A 351 -0.36 15.86 -20.30
N ARG A 352 0.32 17.02 -20.15
CA ARG A 352 0.16 18.16 -21.09
C ARG A 352 0.62 17.83 -22.49
N ASP A 353 1.68 17.03 -22.61
CA ASP A 353 2.27 16.66 -23.90
C ASP A 353 1.51 15.47 -24.58
N GLY A 354 0.52 14.90 -23.86
CA GLY A 354 -0.32 13.82 -24.37
C GLY A 354 0.38 12.45 -24.39
N GLU A 355 1.44 12.27 -23.60
CA GLU A 355 2.24 11.05 -23.50
C GLU A 355 1.65 10.03 -22.54
N VAL A 356 0.61 10.42 -21.75
CA VAL A 356 -0.12 9.53 -20.86
C VAL A 356 -1.26 8.85 -21.63
N PRO A 357 -1.44 7.52 -21.52
CA PRO A 357 -2.51 6.81 -22.20
C PRO A 357 -3.89 7.34 -21.79
N ARG A 358 -4.80 7.45 -22.79
CA ARG A 358 -6.18 7.88 -22.56
C ARG A 358 -7.02 6.70 -22.08
N LEU A 359 -7.04 6.51 -20.76
CA LEU A 359 -7.84 5.47 -20.11
C LEU A 359 -9.16 6.05 -19.53
N PRO A 360 -10.22 5.24 -19.47
CA PRO A 360 -11.38 5.59 -18.66
C PRO A 360 -10.94 5.88 -17.22
N MET A 361 -11.33 7.06 -16.70
CA MET A 361 -10.88 7.56 -15.41
C MET A 361 -12.04 8.09 -14.59
N LEU A 362 -12.07 7.71 -13.30
CA LEU A 362 -12.85 8.39 -12.27
C LEU A 362 -11.88 9.07 -11.30
N ALA A 363 -12.06 10.34 -11.03
CA ALA A 363 -11.22 11.07 -10.09
C ALA A 363 -12.07 11.96 -9.18
N GLY A 364 -11.72 12.05 -7.89
CA GLY A 364 -12.44 12.84 -6.92
C GLY A 364 -11.65 13.16 -5.67
N TYR A 365 -12.10 14.20 -4.97
CA TYR A 365 -11.56 14.69 -3.71
C TYR A 365 -12.71 14.97 -2.75
N ASN A 366 -12.47 14.81 -1.44
CA ASN A 366 -13.43 15.22 -0.42
C ASN A 366 -13.49 16.74 -0.29
N ALA A 367 -14.67 17.30 0.07
CA ALA A 367 -14.88 18.75 0.17
C ALA A 367 -13.98 19.41 1.22
N ASP A 368 -13.69 18.71 2.33
CA ASP A 368 -12.96 19.25 3.49
C ASP A 368 -11.59 18.57 3.72
N GLU A 369 -10.98 18.04 2.70
CA GLU A 369 -9.76 17.22 2.77
C GLU A 369 -8.58 17.93 3.43
N ALA A 370 -8.36 19.20 3.13
CA ALA A 370 -7.25 20.00 3.65
C ALA A 370 -7.59 20.80 4.93
N HIS A 371 -8.79 20.65 5.50
CA HIS A 371 -9.27 21.50 6.59
C HIS A 371 -8.37 21.52 7.83
N GLY A 372 -7.78 20.37 8.17
CA GLY A 372 -6.83 20.24 9.28
C GLY A 372 -5.48 20.92 9.02
N ALA A 373 -4.99 20.84 7.79
CA ALA A 373 -3.71 21.46 7.37
C ALA A 373 -3.82 22.98 7.33
N VAL A 374 -4.92 23.52 6.79
CA VAL A 374 -5.16 24.98 6.73
C VAL A 374 -5.23 25.59 8.14
N LYS A 375 -5.89 24.92 9.09
CA LYS A 375 -5.95 25.39 10.49
C LYS A 375 -4.58 25.37 11.20
N ALA A 376 -3.69 24.45 10.81
CA ALA A 376 -2.32 24.41 11.35
C ALA A 376 -1.48 25.59 10.83
N ASP A 377 -1.62 25.94 9.56
CA ASP A 377 -0.91 27.09 8.95
C ASP A 377 -1.37 28.43 9.51
N ASP A 378 -2.66 28.59 9.80
CA ASP A 378 -3.19 29.81 10.42
C ASP A 378 -2.60 30.04 11.84
N ARG A 379 -2.29 28.96 12.59
CA ARG A 379 -1.59 29.06 13.88
C ARG A 379 -0.11 29.44 13.73
N ILE A 380 0.55 29.00 12.66
CA ILE A 380 1.95 29.33 12.35
C ILE A 380 2.08 30.75 11.82
N ALA A 381 1.11 31.21 11.04
CA ALA A 381 1.11 32.55 10.44
C ALA A 381 0.72 33.68 11.40
N GLY A 382 0.32 33.37 12.64
CA GLY A 382 -0.05 34.39 13.64
C GLY A 382 -1.20 35.31 13.21
N ARG A 383 -2.09 34.80 12.35
CA ARG A 383 -3.29 35.53 11.90
C ARG A 383 -4.47 35.02 12.71
N SER A 384 -4.79 35.82 13.73
CA SER A 384 -6.06 35.73 14.48
C SER A 384 -7.20 36.36 13.68
#